data_5c76a572408994b3fe66779e4c927ca3
#
_entry.id   5c76a572408994b3fe66779e4c927ca3
#
_cell.length_a   1.000
_cell.length_b   1.000
_cell.length_c   1.000
_cell.angle_alpha   90.00
_cell.angle_beta   90.00
_cell.angle_gamma   90.00
#
_symmetry.space_group_name_H-M   'P 1'
#
loop_
_entity.id
_entity.type
_entity.pdbx_description
1 polymer ?
#
loop_
_entity_poly.entity_id
_entity_poly.type
_entity_poly.pdbx_seq_one_letter_code
_entity_poly.pdbx_strand_id
1 'polypeptide(L)'
;MIYDAIINGARGLFFYGGQLRRCLDQKDAEHGWNWTFWRSVLRDLIEEIGIGSPLHPVLLQPETTTPLATNSPRAQAISRRVGDELWVLAAHRGADAETVTIRGVPTWARTGLTYPGGRVVLAGNGRIRDRFPGWGVRVYRFTR
;
A
#
# COMPACT_ATOMS: atom_id res chain seq x y z
N MET A 1 2.67 6.56 4.73
CA MET A 1 3.93 7.09 4.17
C MET A 1 4.61 6.12 3.18
N ILE A 2 4.88 4.86 3.52
CA ILE A 2 5.65 3.95 2.65
C ILE A 2 4.95 3.67 1.32
N TYR A 3 3.70 3.24 1.33
CA TYR A 3 2.93 3.05 0.11
C TYR A 3 2.75 4.36 -0.68
N ASP A 4 2.66 5.48 0.01
CA ASP A 4 2.61 6.78 -0.62
C ASP A 4 3.91 7.09 -1.38
N ALA A 5 5.06 6.78 -0.80
CA ALA A 5 6.35 6.90 -1.49
C ALA A 5 6.42 5.97 -2.73
N ILE A 6 5.97 4.71 -2.60
CA ILE A 6 5.92 3.74 -3.70
C ILE A 6 5.01 4.23 -4.83
N ILE A 7 3.82 4.75 -4.50
CA ILE A 7 2.86 5.30 -5.46
C ILE A 7 3.45 6.51 -6.19
N ASN A 8 4.27 7.31 -5.51
CA ASN A 8 4.97 8.45 -6.09
C ASN A 8 6.34 8.09 -6.72
N GLY A 9 6.58 6.82 -6.99
CA GLY A 9 7.72 6.38 -7.80
C GLY A 9 8.98 6.00 -7.03
N ALA A 10 8.95 5.90 -5.70
CA ALA A 10 10.08 5.39 -4.94
C ALA A 10 10.43 3.95 -5.37
N ARG A 11 11.71 3.73 -5.67
CA ARG A 11 12.25 2.43 -6.10
C ARG A 11 12.99 1.70 -4.99
N GLY A 12 13.26 2.37 -3.90
CA GLY A 12 13.92 1.83 -2.72
C GLY A 12 13.47 2.59 -1.49
N LEU A 13 13.47 1.92 -0.37
CA LEU A 13 13.12 2.49 0.93
C LEU A 13 14.28 2.27 1.88
N PHE A 14 14.75 3.35 2.46
CA PHE A 14 15.79 3.31 3.47
C PHE A 14 15.21 3.79 4.80
N PHE A 15 15.30 2.93 5.81
CA PHE A 15 14.87 3.28 7.15
C PHE A 15 16.08 3.68 7.98
N TYR A 16 16.16 4.95 8.30
CA TYR A 16 17.17 5.44 9.21
C TYR A 16 16.61 5.39 10.63
N GLY A 17 17.15 4.53 11.44
CA GLY A 17 16.79 4.38 12.84
C GLY A 17 17.79 5.06 13.75
N GLY A 18 17.30 5.95 14.58
CA GLY A 18 17.88 6.60 15.75
C GLY A 18 19.40 6.80 15.84
N GLN A 19 19.80 7.94 16.26
CA GLN A 19 21.20 8.16 16.64
C GLN A 19 21.54 7.19 17.79
N LEU A 20 22.59 6.39 17.65
CA LEU A 20 23.09 5.44 18.66
C LEU A 20 23.15 6.06 20.08
N ARG A 21 23.40 7.34 20.15
CA ARG A 21 23.46 8.10 21.41
C ARG A 21 22.11 8.26 22.11
N ARG A 22 20.99 8.24 21.36
CA ARG A 22 19.62 8.32 21.89
C ARG A 22 18.96 6.95 22.08
N CYS A 23 19.47 5.94 21.40
CA CYS A 23 19.01 4.56 21.59
C CYS A 23 19.42 3.96 22.94
N LEU A 24 20.25 4.67 23.72
CA LEU A 24 20.69 4.27 25.08
C LEU A 24 20.03 5.14 26.17
N ASP A 25 19.06 5.95 25.82
CA ASP A 25 18.32 6.78 26.72
C ASP A 25 17.20 5.95 27.40
N GLN A 26 16.81 6.36 28.61
CA GLN A 26 15.80 5.64 29.40
C GLN A 26 14.43 5.61 28.70
N LYS A 27 14.09 6.62 27.89
CA LYS A 27 12.85 6.60 27.07
C LYS A 27 12.87 5.52 26.00
N ASP A 28 14.02 5.27 25.40
CA ASP A 28 14.14 4.17 24.44
C ASP A 28 14.01 2.80 25.13
N ALA A 29 14.48 2.70 26.39
CA ALA A 29 14.27 1.51 27.20
C ALA A 29 12.79 1.26 27.49
N GLU A 30 12.02 2.31 27.84
CA GLU A 30 10.57 2.26 28.07
C GLU A 30 9.82 1.78 26.82
N HIS A 31 10.34 2.11 25.62
CA HIS A 31 9.80 1.70 24.33
C HIS A 31 10.49 0.45 23.74
N GLY A 32 11.23 -0.30 24.55
CA GLY A 32 11.87 -1.55 24.16
C GLY A 32 13.02 -1.36 23.17
N TRP A 33 13.79 -0.25 23.28
CA TRP A 33 14.98 -0.01 22.44
C TRP A 33 14.68 -0.06 20.93
N ASN A 34 13.57 0.54 20.50
CA ASN A 34 13.04 0.46 19.12
C ASN A 34 12.52 -0.94 18.69
N TRP A 35 12.61 -1.96 19.52
CA TRP A 35 12.02 -3.27 19.22
C TRP A 35 10.51 -3.22 19.09
N THR A 36 9.85 -2.32 19.82
CA THR A 36 8.40 -2.11 19.68
C THR A 36 8.04 -1.63 18.28
N PHE A 37 8.78 -0.65 17.74
CA PHE A 37 8.57 -0.17 16.38
C PHE A 37 8.87 -1.25 15.33
N TRP A 38 9.98 -1.99 15.52
CA TRP A 38 10.30 -3.12 14.68
C TRP A 38 9.17 -4.16 14.65
N ARG A 39 8.73 -4.62 15.82
CA ARG A 39 7.73 -5.69 15.94
C ARG A 39 6.34 -5.25 15.44
N SER A 40 5.95 -4.00 15.73
CA SER A 40 4.59 -3.52 15.50
C SER A 40 4.39 -2.87 14.13
N VAL A 41 5.46 -2.50 13.44
CA VAL A 41 5.37 -1.74 12.19
C VAL A 41 6.30 -2.29 11.11
N LEU A 42 7.61 -2.31 11.36
CA LEU A 42 8.58 -2.60 10.31
C LEU A 42 8.58 -4.04 9.86
N ARG A 43 8.49 -4.99 10.79
CA ARG A 43 8.51 -6.41 10.46
C ARG A 43 7.35 -6.77 9.54
N ASP A 44 6.13 -6.44 9.93
CA ASP A 44 4.93 -6.76 9.16
C ASP A 44 4.97 -6.10 7.77
N LEU A 45 5.47 -4.87 7.71
CA LEU A 45 5.66 -4.18 6.46
C LEU A 45 6.73 -4.85 5.56
N ILE A 46 7.88 -5.24 6.12
CA ILE A 46 8.93 -5.93 5.37
C ILE A 46 8.44 -7.29 4.88
N GLU A 47 7.66 -8.00 5.69
CA GLU A 47 7.00 -9.23 5.27
C GLU A 47 6.00 -8.99 4.13
N GLU A 48 5.26 -7.87 4.16
CA GLU A 48 4.28 -7.51 3.13
C GLU A 48 4.91 -7.11 1.80
N ILE A 49 6.01 -6.34 1.80
CA ILE A 49 6.63 -5.80 0.57
C ILE A 49 7.94 -6.48 0.18
N GLY A 50 8.53 -7.28 1.06
CA GLY A 50 9.84 -7.92 0.89
C GLY A 50 9.85 -9.08 -0.10
N ILE A 51 11.06 -9.62 -0.35
CA ILE A 51 11.34 -10.62 -1.40
C ILE A 51 10.44 -11.87 -1.35
N GLY A 52 10.00 -12.30 -0.19
CA GLY A 52 9.10 -13.46 -0.05
C GLY A 52 7.61 -13.17 -0.28
N SER A 53 7.25 -11.92 -0.47
CA SER A 53 5.87 -11.47 -0.58
C SER A 53 5.33 -11.59 -2.02
N PRO A 54 4.06 -11.96 -2.22
CA PRO A 54 3.40 -11.87 -3.53
C PRO A 54 3.38 -10.45 -4.12
N LEU A 55 3.49 -9.42 -3.29
CA LEU A 55 3.53 -8.03 -3.73
C LEU A 55 4.91 -7.63 -4.27
N HIS A 56 5.99 -8.29 -3.82
CA HIS A 56 7.34 -7.91 -4.23
C HIS A 56 7.55 -7.86 -5.75
N PRO A 57 7.23 -8.90 -6.55
CA PRO A 57 7.39 -8.85 -8.00
C PRO A 57 6.54 -7.76 -8.65
N VAL A 58 5.42 -7.38 -8.04
CA VAL A 58 4.57 -6.28 -8.52
C VAL A 58 5.27 -4.94 -8.35
N LEU A 59 5.97 -4.74 -7.22
CA LEU A 59 6.68 -3.50 -6.92
C LEU A 59 7.84 -3.25 -7.90
N LEU A 60 8.36 -4.28 -8.53
CA LEU A 60 9.42 -4.20 -9.54
C LEU A 60 8.88 -3.82 -10.93
N GLN A 61 7.58 -3.98 -11.19
CA GLN A 61 6.98 -3.64 -12.47
C GLN A 61 6.81 -2.13 -12.65
N PRO A 62 6.84 -1.63 -13.89
CA PRO A 62 6.42 -0.27 -14.19
C PRO A 62 4.91 -0.10 -13.91
N GLU A 63 4.51 1.14 -13.72
CA GLU A 63 3.10 1.50 -13.69
C GLU A 63 2.45 1.20 -15.06
N THR A 64 1.17 0.80 -15.05
CA THR A 64 0.43 0.60 -16.31
C THR A 64 0.22 1.92 -17.03
N THR A 65 0.11 1.86 -18.35
CA THR A 65 -0.08 3.05 -19.21
C THR A 65 -1.43 3.74 -19.01
N THR A 66 -2.42 3.05 -18.45
CA THR A 66 -3.74 3.63 -18.15
C THR A 66 -3.71 4.19 -16.74
N PRO A 67 -3.70 5.51 -16.56
CA PRO A 67 -3.67 6.13 -15.26
C PRO A 67 -4.97 5.85 -14.50
N LEU A 68 -4.86 5.64 -13.20
CA LEU A 68 -6.00 5.61 -12.30
C LEU A 68 -6.30 7.01 -11.79
N ALA A 69 -7.59 7.30 -11.59
CA ALA A 69 -8.04 8.55 -10.99
C ALA A 69 -8.88 8.26 -9.74
N THR A 70 -8.79 9.14 -8.75
CA THR A 70 -9.61 9.08 -7.54
C THR A 70 -10.57 10.25 -7.48
N ASN A 71 -11.66 10.10 -6.73
CA ASN A 71 -12.60 11.21 -6.48
C ASN A 71 -12.17 12.11 -5.31
N SER A 72 -11.06 11.80 -4.66
CA SER A 72 -10.54 12.54 -3.51
C SER A 72 -9.13 13.09 -3.81
N PRO A 73 -8.87 14.38 -3.56
CA PRO A 73 -7.51 14.92 -3.68
C PRO A 73 -6.54 14.37 -2.62
N ARG A 74 -7.08 13.72 -1.59
CA ARG A 74 -6.31 13.07 -0.52
C ARG A 74 -5.97 11.62 -0.83
N ALA A 75 -6.49 11.05 -1.91
CA ALA A 75 -6.23 9.68 -2.29
C ALA A 75 -5.48 9.62 -3.61
N GLN A 76 -4.53 8.70 -3.69
CA GLN A 76 -3.79 8.39 -4.90
C GLN A 76 -3.85 6.89 -5.16
N ALA A 77 -3.83 6.50 -6.42
CA ALA A 77 -3.81 5.11 -6.83
C ALA A 77 -2.98 4.93 -8.09
N ILE A 78 -2.24 3.83 -8.14
CA ILE A 78 -1.54 3.35 -9.32
C ILE A 78 -1.92 1.89 -9.58
N SER A 79 -1.68 1.42 -10.79
CA SER A 79 -1.79 0.02 -11.10
C SER A 79 -0.53 -0.53 -11.75
N ARG A 80 -0.25 -1.79 -11.45
CA ARG A 80 0.86 -2.56 -12.01
C ARG A 80 0.37 -3.92 -12.44
N ARG A 81 1.05 -4.54 -13.39
CA ARG A 81 0.63 -5.83 -13.94
C ARG A 81 1.75 -6.85 -13.88
N VAL A 82 1.42 -8.05 -13.43
CA VAL A 82 2.31 -9.21 -13.45
C VAL A 82 1.54 -10.37 -14.07
N GLY A 83 1.94 -10.80 -15.27
CA GLY A 83 1.20 -11.81 -16.02
C GLY A 83 -0.27 -11.41 -16.22
N ASP A 84 -1.18 -12.27 -15.79
CA ASP A 84 -2.62 -12.04 -15.89
C ASP A 84 -3.23 -11.29 -14.69
N GLU A 85 -2.38 -10.87 -13.78
CA GLU A 85 -2.82 -10.15 -12.58
C GLU A 85 -2.67 -8.64 -12.74
N LEU A 86 -3.71 -7.93 -12.35
CA LEU A 86 -3.69 -6.49 -12.14
C LEU A 86 -3.66 -6.22 -10.63
N TRP A 87 -2.69 -5.44 -10.22
CA TRP A 87 -2.57 -4.96 -8.85
C TRP A 87 -2.79 -3.46 -8.80
N VAL A 88 -3.69 -3.04 -7.93
CA VAL A 88 -4.00 -1.63 -7.69
C VAL A 88 -3.52 -1.27 -6.29
N LEU A 89 -2.58 -0.34 -6.20
CA LEU A 89 -2.07 0.20 -4.93
C LEU A 89 -2.68 1.57 -4.72
N ALA A 90 -3.31 1.79 -3.58
CA ALA A 90 -3.95 3.05 -3.25
C ALA A 90 -3.62 3.49 -1.82
N ALA A 91 -3.39 4.78 -1.64
CA ALA A 91 -3.11 5.40 -0.34
C ALA A 91 -4.01 6.62 -0.13
N HIS A 92 -4.45 6.80 1.11
CA HIS A 92 -5.23 7.94 1.55
C HIS A 92 -4.44 8.76 2.58
N ARG A 93 -4.29 10.05 2.34
CA ARG A 93 -3.48 10.99 3.14
C ARG A 93 -4.29 11.82 4.15
N GLY A 94 -5.59 11.58 4.25
CA GLY A 94 -6.44 12.26 5.22
C GLY A 94 -6.40 11.59 6.58
N ALA A 95 -6.59 12.37 7.65
CA ALA A 95 -6.68 11.84 9.01
C ALA A 95 -8.01 11.09 9.25
N ASP A 96 -9.08 11.53 8.61
CA ASP A 96 -10.40 10.95 8.75
C ASP A 96 -10.65 9.83 7.73
N ALA A 97 -11.54 8.91 8.07
CA ALA A 97 -11.95 7.86 7.15
C ALA A 97 -12.79 8.45 6.01
N GLU A 98 -12.49 8.04 4.78
CA GLU A 98 -13.16 8.52 3.57
C GLU A 98 -13.56 7.36 2.65
N THR A 99 -14.70 7.49 1.95
CA THR A 99 -15.07 6.58 0.87
C THR A 99 -14.45 7.07 -0.44
N VAL A 100 -13.46 6.34 -0.93
CA VAL A 100 -12.75 6.66 -2.17
C VAL A 100 -13.29 5.82 -3.31
N THR A 101 -13.48 6.46 -4.47
CA THR A 101 -13.78 5.79 -5.74
C THR A 101 -12.57 5.91 -6.65
N ILE A 102 -11.97 4.78 -6.97
CA ILE A 102 -10.87 4.65 -7.93
C ILE A 102 -11.45 4.33 -9.29
N ARG A 103 -11.09 5.07 -10.33
CA ARG A 103 -11.56 4.94 -11.71
C ARG A 103 -10.41 4.57 -12.63
N GLY A 104 -10.72 4.01 -13.81
CA GLY A 104 -9.72 3.61 -14.79
C GLY A 104 -9.29 2.14 -14.65
N VAL A 105 -9.95 1.38 -13.79
CA VAL A 105 -9.73 -0.07 -13.68
C VAL A 105 -10.27 -0.75 -14.94
N PRO A 106 -9.52 -1.65 -15.58
CA PRO A 106 -9.99 -2.37 -16.78
C PRO A 106 -11.31 -3.11 -16.53
N THR A 107 -12.19 -3.13 -17.51
CA THR A 107 -13.55 -3.71 -17.39
C THR A 107 -13.57 -5.22 -17.13
N TRP A 108 -12.49 -5.92 -17.46
CA TRP A 108 -12.35 -7.35 -17.16
C TRP A 108 -12.07 -7.61 -15.65
N ALA A 109 -11.47 -6.64 -14.94
CA ALA A 109 -11.14 -6.75 -13.52
C ALA A 109 -12.39 -6.49 -12.66
N ARG A 110 -13.31 -7.47 -12.62
CA ARG A 110 -14.63 -7.32 -11.97
C ARG A 110 -14.61 -7.70 -10.50
N THR A 111 -13.97 -8.80 -10.18
CA THR A 111 -13.87 -9.33 -8.81
C THR A 111 -12.41 -9.52 -8.47
N GLY A 112 -12.01 -9.01 -7.35
CA GLY A 112 -10.65 -9.10 -6.84
C GLY A 112 -10.63 -9.34 -5.34
N LEU A 113 -9.43 -9.38 -4.81
CA LEU A 113 -9.17 -9.55 -3.38
C LEU A 113 -8.30 -8.40 -2.86
N THR A 114 -8.51 -8.01 -1.62
CA THR A 114 -7.55 -7.13 -0.93
C THR A 114 -6.32 -7.91 -0.52
N TYR A 115 -5.16 -7.25 -0.54
CA TYR A 115 -3.91 -7.81 -0.06
C TYR A 115 -3.30 -6.87 1.01
N PRO A 116 -2.81 -7.40 2.13
CA PRO A 116 -3.11 -8.72 2.66
C PRO A 116 -4.58 -8.84 3.09
N GLY A 117 -5.04 -10.02 3.49
CA GLY A 117 -6.34 -10.20 4.14
C GLY A 117 -7.44 -10.83 3.28
N GLY A 118 -7.32 -10.86 1.94
CA GLY A 118 -8.20 -11.65 1.05
C GLY A 118 -9.68 -11.25 1.03
N ARG A 119 -10.04 -10.03 1.49
CA ARG A 119 -11.43 -9.55 1.41
C ARG A 119 -11.83 -9.35 -0.06
N VAL A 120 -12.99 -9.87 -0.44
CA VAL A 120 -13.53 -9.68 -1.80
C VAL A 120 -13.81 -8.20 -2.05
N VAL A 121 -13.41 -7.73 -3.21
CA VAL A 121 -13.72 -6.39 -3.72
C VAL A 121 -14.31 -6.50 -5.13
N LEU A 122 -15.31 -5.68 -5.38
CA LEU A 122 -15.97 -5.60 -6.69
C LEU A 122 -15.56 -4.32 -7.40
N ALA A 123 -15.19 -4.46 -8.67
CA ALA A 123 -14.96 -3.34 -9.56
C ALA A 123 -16.09 -3.29 -10.61
N GLY A 124 -17.07 -2.42 -10.40
CA GLY A 124 -18.18 -2.22 -11.31
C GLY A 124 -17.88 -1.12 -12.32
N ASN A 125 -18.07 -1.39 -13.61
CA ASN A 125 -17.87 -0.39 -14.68
C ASN A 125 -16.51 0.34 -14.61
N GLY A 126 -15.43 -0.42 -14.34
CA GLY A 126 -14.09 0.13 -14.22
C GLY A 126 -13.85 0.99 -12.98
N ARG A 127 -14.60 0.75 -11.91
CA ARG A 127 -14.53 1.54 -10.67
C ARG A 127 -14.47 0.63 -9.46
N ILE A 128 -13.55 0.93 -8.55
CA ILE A 128 -13.52 0.36 -7.20
C ILE A 128 -14.04 1.43 -6.24
N ARG A 129 -14.99 1.09 -5.38
CA ARG A 129 -15.44 1.95 -4.29
C ARG A 129 -15.16 1.27 -2.97
N ASP A 130 -14.34 1.90 -2.15
CA ASP A 130 -13.96 1.34 -0.86
C ASP A 130 -13.80 2.43 0.20
N ARG A 131 -13.93 2.04 1.48
CA ARG A 131 -13.72 2.93 2.61
C ARG A 131 -12.28 2.80 3.11
N PHE A 132 -11.57 3.90 3.06
CA PHE A 132 -10.23 4.02 3.60
C PHE A 132 -10.30 4.56 5.03
N PRO A 133 -9.61 3.97 6.00
CA PRO A 133 -9.38 4.63 7.27
C PRO A 133 -8.47 5.85 7.07
N GLY A 134 -8.38 6.71 8.07
CA GLY A 134 -7.39 7.78 8.07
C GLY A 134 -5.98 7.23 7.88
N TRP A 135 -5.20 7.85 7.00
CA TRP A 135 -3.86 7.41 6.58
C TRP A 135 -3.81 5.97 6.03
N GLY A 136 -4.95 5.50 5.52
CA GLY A 136 -5.15 4.12 5.11
C GLY A 136 -4.51 3.76 3.78
N VAL A 137 -4.17 2.49 3.67
CA VAL A 137 -3.66 1.88 2.44
C VAL A 137 -4.57 0.75 2.02
N ARG A 138 -4.71 0.54 0.72
CA ARG A 138 -5.40 -0.60 0.12
C ARG A 138 -4.59 -1.12 -1.06
N VAL A 139 -4.43 -2.39 -1.10
CA VAL A 139 -3.89 -3.11 -2.26
C VAL A 139 -4.96 -4.07 -2.73
N TYR A 140 -5.25 -4.05 -4.03
CA TYR A 140 -6.24 -4.92 -4.65
C TYR A 140 -5.57 -5.76 -5.72
N ARG A 141 -5.90 -7.02 -5.77
CA ARG A 141 -5.44 -7.99 -6.77
C ARG A 141 -6.63 -8.51 -7.55
N PHE A 142 -6.58 -8.39 -8.87
CA PHE A 142 -7.53 -8.94 -9.82
C PHE A 142 -6.82 -9.93 -10.72
N THR A 143 -7.41 -11.08 -10.95
CA THR A 143 -6.91 -12.09 -11.89
C THR A 143 -7.86 -12.17 -13.09
N ARG A 144 -7.29 -12.24 -14.27
CA ARG A 144 -8.04 -12.35 -15.53
C ARG A 144 -8.58 -13.74 -15.77
#